data_3fbe73670dae29de582454306c68e703
#
_entry.id   3fbe73670dae29de582454306c68e703
#
_cell.length_a   1.000
_cell.length_b   1.000
_cell.length_c   1.000
_cell.angle_alpha   90.00
_cell.angle_beta   90.00
_cell.angle_gamma   90.00
#
_symmetry.space_group_name_H-M   'P 1'
#
loop_
_entity.id
_entity.type
_entity.pdbx_description
1 polymer ?
#
loop_
_entity_poly.entity_id
_entity_poly.type
_entity_poly.pdbx_seq_one_letter_code
_entity_poly.pdbx_strand_id
1 'polypeptide(L)'
;MNICIVSSGDFFSDYGGGQVYVRNLVDELANRTDINTSVISFSSNCNTEKKDYKGVRVFQVSNESTFRYALQQISPDIVHANGEKLTTARLCKELGIPCVVTAHHGGLVCPAGTLLNTDDEICRIPADYSHCLKCYLRNTPTGLFWYPLLKQYSQERYSKIGQRLERLPNIPFLSPIGRTGLIVSRKLAEWRELSETATHFIAPSDAMAEALRRNGCPEGKITVIPHGIPIVQSTASSPFSVLRSPIINFYYVGRINYVKGIHILLKAFSSIENPNIELHLIGGAGNKAEQRYMKQLQKDYYKDSRIVWHGKVPYNQMAKLTKEFDCLVHPAIYLEVFGLNIAEAMQAGKYVIATHCGGAEMQIHNESEGLLVEPNDAEALTHAMEHFASQPKSSTSNVINIHQHIENLIDIYKTITQSTCQA
;
A
#
# COMPACT_ATOMS: atom_id res chain seq x y z
N MET A 1 -22.44 -11.84 14.57
CA MET A 1 -21.01 -12.20 14.46
C MET A 1 -20.17 -11.09 15.06
N ASN A 2 -19.20 -11.46 15.93
CA ASN A 2 -18.27 -10.52 16.57
C ASN A 2 -16.97 -10.45 15.76
N ILE A 3 -16.66 -9.30 15.17
CA ILE A 3 -15.45 -9.08 14.36
C ILE A 3 -14.50 -8.16 15.11
N CYS A 4 -13.23 -8.53 15.18
CA CYS A 4 -12.16 -7.66 15.65
C CYS A 4 -11.27 -7.21 14.48
N ILE A 5 -11.20 -5.91 14.22
CA ILE A 5 -10.31 -5.33 13.23
C ILE A 5 -9.03 -4.85 13.92
N VAL A 6 -7.88 -5.37 13.51
CA VAL A 6 -6.56 -4.88 13.99
C VAL A 6 -6.04 -3.83 13.01
N SER A 7 -5.90 -2.59 13.49
CA SER A 7 -5.50 -1.44 12.68
C SER A 7 -4.00 -1.46 12.35
N SER A 8 -3.65 -0.85 11.24
CA SER A 8 -2.26 -0.58 10.85
C SER A 8 -1.75 0.67 11.56
N GLY A 9 -1.24 0.51 12.78
CA GLY A 9 -0.80 1.61 13.64
C GLY A 9 -1.95 2.28 14.39
N ASP A 10 -1.79 3.57 14.71
CA ASP A 10 -2.82 4.32 15.43
C ASP A 10 -4.05 4.56 14.53
N PHE A 11 -5.18 4.02 14.96
CA PHE A 11 -6.47 4.13 14.25
C PHE A 11 -6.94 5.57 14.07
N PHE A 12 -6.60 6.46 15.01
CA PHE A 12 -7.00 7.86 14.98
C PHE A 12 -6.07 8.77 14.15
N SER A 13 -4.98 8.22 13.62
CA SER A 13 -4.07 8.99 12.76
C SER A 13 -4.57 9.08 11.32
N ASP A 14 -4.24 10.18 10.63
CA ASP A 14 -4.67 10.45 9.24
C ASP A 14 -3.62 10.09 8.18
N TYR A 15 -2.71 9.16 8.48
CA TYR A 15 -1.55 8.90 7.64
C TYR A 15 -1.60 7.55 6.91
N GLY A 16 -1.72 7.60 5.58
CA GLY A 16 -1.48 6.47 4.68
C GLY A 16 -2.73 5.70 4.26
N GLY A 17 -2.66 5.11 3.07
CA GLY A 17 -3.80 4.39 2.47
C GLY A 17 -4.33 3.22 3.30
N GLY A 18 -3.45 2.51 4.03
CA GLY A 18 -3.88 1.42 4.90
C GLY A 18 -4.75 1.86 6.08
N GLN A 19 -4.48 3.04 6.66
CA GLN A 19 -5.31 3.60 7.75
C GLN A 19 -6.64 4.13 7.22
N VAL A 20 -6.62 4.81 6.07
CA VAL A 20 -7.85 5.24 5.37
C VAL A 20 -8.73 4.03 5.06
N TYR A 21 -8.16 2.96 4.51
CA TYR A 21 -8.88 1.72 4.25
C TYR A 21 -9.53 1.15 5.51
N VAL A 22 -8.78 1.00 6.61
CA VAL A 22 -9.32 0.45 7.87
C VAL A 22 -10.43 1.34 8.42
N ARG A 23 -10.29 2.65 8.32
CA ARG A 23 -11.33 3.60 8.78
C ARG A 23 -12.60 3.46 7.95
N ASN A 24 -12.49 3.41 6.62
CA ASN A 24 -13.63 3.21 5.73
C ASN A 24 -14.33 1.86 6.00
N LEU A 25 -13.55 0.81 6.23
CA LEU A 25 -14.05 -0.52 6.62
C LEU A 25 -14.86 -0.46 7.94
N VAL A 26 -14.30 0.20 8.96
CA VAL A 26 -14.96 0.32 10.27
C VAL A 26 -16.20 1.23 10.19
N ASP A 27 -16.15 2.31 9.43
CA ASP A 27 -17.29 3.20 9.24
C ASP A 27 -18.49 2.48 8.61
N GLU A 28 -18.24 1.62 7.64
CA GLU A 28 -19.32 0.85 7.00
C GLU A 28 -19.81 -0.29 7.90
N LEU A 29 -18.91 -1.00 8.59
CA LEU A 29 -19.28 -2.05 9.54
C LEU A 29 -20.08 -1.51 10.74
N ALA A 30 -19.82 -0.26 11.17
CA ALA A 30 -20.55 0.39 12.25
C ALA A 30 -22.05 0.60 11.95
N ASN A 31 -22.41 0.67 10.68
CA ASN A 31 -23.80 0.84 10.23
C ASN A 31 -24.60 -0.50 10.24
N ARG A 32 -23.94 -1.63 10.51
CA ARG A 32 -24.59 -2.94 10.48
C ARG A 32 -25.09 -3.38 11.85
N THR A 33 -26.31 -3.89 11.88
CA THR A 33 -26.95 -4.41 13.11
C THR A 33 -26.69 -5.89 13.36
N ASP A 34 -26.31 -6.63 12.32
CA ASP A 34 -26.05 -8.09 12.37
C ASP A 34 -24.58 -8.42 12.75
N ILE A 35 -23.71 -7.40 12.84
CA ILE A 35 -22.30 -7.52 13.14
C ILE A 35 -21.94 -6.61 14.32
N ASN A 36 -21.24 -7.18 15.30
CA ASN A 36 -20.64 -6.40 16.39
C ASN A 36 -19.14 -6.21 16.09
N THR A 37 -18.74 -4.98 15.81
CA THR A 37 -17.36 -4.63 15.44
C THR A 37 -16.62 -4.04 16.63
N SER A 38 -15.38 -4.48 16.81
CA SER A 38 -14.41 -3.84 17.71
C SER A 38 -13.08 -3.61 16.97
N VAL A 39 -12.31 -2.62 17.40
CA VAL A 39 -11.01 -2.28 16.83
C VAL A 39 -9.92 -2.44 17.89
N ILE A 40 -8.78 -3.01 17.48
CA ILE A 40 -7.53 -2.94 18.24
C ILE A 40 -6.55 -2.04 17.49
N SER A 41 -6.02 -1.04 18.17
CA SER A 41 -5.13 -0.01 17.65
C SER A 41 -3.86 0.05 18.48
N PHE A 42 -2.69 0.09 17.81
CA PHE A 42 -1.42 0.18 18.52
C PHE A 42 -1.04 1.64 18.77
N SER A 43 -0.70 1.97 20.02
CA SER A 43 -0.25 3.28 20.44
C SER A 43 0.94 3.15 21.40
N SER A 44 2.00 3.93 21.18
CA SER A 44 3.21 3.89 22.00
C SER A 44 3.02 4.49 23.42
N ASN A 45 1.91 5.18 23.69
CA ASN A 45 1.76 6.04 24.86
C ASN A 45 0.69 5.57 25.86
N CYS A 46 0.09 4.39 25.73
CA CYS A 46 -1.07 4.02 26.54
C CYS A 46 -0.91 2.70 27.32
N ASN A 47 -1.28 2.71 28.58
CA ASN A 47 -1.93 1.57 29.23
C ASN A 47 -3.25 1.31 28.48
N THR A 48 -3.73 0.06 28.40
CA THR A 48 -4.94 -0.32 27.64
C THR A 48 -6.07 0.70 27.83
N GLU A 49 -6.29 1.56 26.84
CA GLU A 49 -7.34 2.58 26.87
C GLU A 49 -8.47 2.15 25.94
N LYS A 50 -9.72 2.34 26.41
CA LYS A 50 -10.92 2.10 25.61
C LYS A 50 -11.48 3.43 25.15
N LYS A 51 -11.68 3.57 23.84
CA LYS A 51 -12.31 4.75 23.21
C LYS A 51 -13.54 4.31 22.43
N ASP A 52 -14.48 5.21 22.27
CA ASP A 52 -15.60 5.04 21.35
C ASP A 52 -15.32 5.76 20.02
N TYR A 53 -15.65 5.09 18.92
CA TYR A 53 -15.63 5.66 17.59
C TYR A 53 -16.93 5.30 16.87
N LYS A 54 -17.88 6.21 16.80
CA LYS A 54 -19.19 6.00 16.15
C LYS A 54 -19.92 4.75 16.66
N GLY A 55 -19.85 4.49 17.96
CA GLY A 55 -20.44 3.29 18.59
C GLY A 55 -19.56 2.03 18.51
N VAL A 56 -18.40 2.09 17.84
CA VAL A 56 -17.43 0.99 17.77
C VAL A 56 -16.41 1.12 18.90
N ARG A 57 -16.21 0.04 19.67
CA ARG A 57 -15.21 0.01 20.75
C ARG A 57 -13.79 -0.11 20.16
N VAL A 58 -12.93 0.86 20.47
CA VAL A 58 -11.52 0.89 20.08
C VAL A 58 -10.65 0.65 21.30
N PHE A 59 -9.87 -0.43 21.28
CA PHE A 59 -8.88 -0.76 22.32
C PHE A 59 -7.52 -0.27 21.86
N GLN A 60 -6.93 0.71 22.55
CA GLN A 60 -5.55 1.10 22.32
C GLN A 60 -4.62 0.23 23.15
N VAL A 61 -3.65 -0.40 22.51
CA VAL A 61 -2.71 -1.35 23.13
C VAL A 61 -1.27 -0.95 22.82
N SER A 62 -0.33 -1.28 23.71
CA SER A 62 1.09 -0.89 23.55
C SER A 62 2.05 -2.07 23.45
N ASN A 63 1.60 -3.27 23.84
CA ASN A 63 2.42 -4.48 23.86
C ASN A 63 1.56 -5.74 23.71
N GLU A 64 2.20 -6.89 23.61
CA GLU A 64 1.54 -8.18 23.40
C GLU A 64 0.61 -8.57 24.57
N SER A 65 0.98 -8.26 25.81
CA SER A 65 0.13 -8.57 27.00
C SER A 65 -1.18 -7.79 26.98
N THR A 66 -1.11 -6.47 26.65
CA THR A 66 -2.30 -5.63 26.53
C THR A 66 -3.13 -6.00 25.29
N PHE A 67 -2.49 -6.47 24.21
CA PHE A 67 -3.18 -6.98 23.04
C PHE A 67 -3.94 -8.27 23.35
N ARG A 68 -3.30 -9.25 24.01
CA ARG A 68 -3.94 -10.49 24.48
C ARG A 68 -5.16 -10.20 25.36
N TYR A 69 -4.99 -9.29 26.32
CA TYR A 69 -6.09 -8.85 27.18
C TYR A 69 -7.26 -8.27 26.38
N ALA A 70 -6.98 -7.42 25.40
CA ALA A 70 -8.02 -6.83 24.55
C ALA A 70 -8.78 -7.91 23.75
N LEU A 71 -8.09 -8.87 23.14
CA LEU A 71 -8.71 -10.00 22.44
C LEU A 71 -9.61 -10.84 23.34
N GLN A 72 -9.18 -11.12 24.58
CA GLN A 72 -9.98 -11.84 25.56
C GLN A 72 -11.24 -11.06 25.99
N GLN A 73 -11.13 -9.73 26.13
CA GLN A 73 -12.28 -8.86 26.45
C GLN A 73 -13.28 -8.72 25.30
N ILE A 74 -12.82 -8.75 24.05
CA ILE A 74 -13.67 -8.68 22.85
C ILE A 74 -14.33 -10.03 22.60
N SER A 75 -13.60 -11.12 22.83
CA SER A 75 -14.02 -12.50 22.50
C SER A 75 -14.58 -12.60 21.07
N PRO A 76 -13.77 -12.26 20.03
CA PRO A 76 -14.27 -12.21 18.66
C PRO A 76 -14.40 -13.60 18.06
N ASP A 77 -15.38 -13.76 17.17
CA ASP A 77 -15.52 -14.97 16.33
C ASP A 77 -14.41 -15.04 15.27
N ILE A 78 -13.90 -13.88 14.86
CA ILE A 78 -12.84 -13.75 13.84
C ILE A 78 -12.05 -12.46 14.05
N VAL A 79 -10.76 -12.50 13.76
CA VAL A 79 -9.87 -11.33 13.76
C VAL A 79 -9.40 -11.02 12.35
N HIS A 80 -9.54 -9.76 11.90
CA HIS A 80 -9.01 -9.28 10.63
C HIS A 80 -7.79 -8.37 10.86
N ALA A 81 -6.60 -8.89 10.55
CA ALA A 81 -5.33 -8.22 10.74
C ALA A 81 -4.95 -7.33 9.54
N ASN A 82 -5.02 -6.03 9.72
CA ASN A 82 -4.52 -5.03 8.78
C ASN A 82 -3.13 -4.49 9.18
N GLY A 83 -2.79 -4.52 10.49
CA GLY A 83 -1.48 -4.23 11.06
C GLY A 83 -1.02 -5.33 12.01
N GLU A 84 0.22 -5.26 12.48
CA GLU A 84 0.87 -6.20 13.41
C GLU A 84 0.55 -7.69 13.11
N LYS A 85 0.60 -8.03 11.80
CA LYS A 85 0.00 -9.24 11.25
C LYS A 85 0.52 -10.53 11.87
N LEU A 86 1.85 -10.64 12.07
CA LEU A 86 2.43 -11.86 12.66
C LEU A 86 2.08 -12.00 14.13
N THR A 87 2.19 -10.92 14.91
CA THR A 87 1.79 -10.92 16.33
C THR A 87 0.30 -11.26 16.46
N THR A 88 -0.54 -10.68 15.63
CA THR A 88 -1.97 -10.97 15.59
C THR A 88 -2.23 -12.46 15.29
N ALA A 89 -1.61 -13.00 14.24
CA ALA A 89 -1.81 -14.39 13.83
C ALA A 89 -1.33 -15.38 14.91
N ARG A 90 -0.20 -15.10 15.59
CA ARG A 90 0.30 -15.91 16.71
C ARG A 90 -0.70 -15.95 17.87
N LEU A 91 -1.14 -14.77 18.35
CA LEU A 91 -2.09 -14.67 19.43
C LEU A 91 -3.43 -15.33 19.11
N CYS A 92 -3.92 -15.14 17.89
CA CYS A 92 -5.15 -15.78 17.43
C CYS A 92 -5.02 -17.30 17.42
N LYS A 93 -3.90 -17.85 16.92
CA LYS A 93 -3.64 -19.29 16.93
C LYS A 93 -3.61 -19.86 18.36
N GLU A 94 -2.95 -19.16 19.29
CA GLU A 94 -2.90 -19.56 20.70
C GLU A 94 -4.28 -19.51 21.39
N LEU A 95 -5.14 -18.57 20.99
CA LEU A 95 -6.48 -18.41 21.55
C LEU A 95 -7.55 -19.22 20.79
N GLY A 96 -7.18 -19.95 19.72
CA GLY A 96 -8.12 -20.71 18.89
C GLY A 96 -9.06 -19.84 18.06
N ILE A 97 -8.68 -18.58 17.76
CA ILE A 97 -9.49 -17.62 17.01
C ILE A 97 -9.00 -17.58 15.55
N PRO A 98 -9.89 -17.72 14.55
CA PRO A 98 -9.50 -17.54 13.14
C PRO A 98 -8.93 -16.15 12.86
N CYS A 99 -7.82 -16.08 12.09
CA CYS A 99 -7.15 -14.83 11.73
C CYS A 99 -7.09 -14.66 10.21
N VAL A 100 -7.75 -13.64 9.71
CA VAL A 100 -7.67 -13.18 8.31
C VAL A 100 -6.67 -12.04 8.20
N VAL A 101 -5.83 -12.04 7.16
CA VAL A 101 -4.77 -11.05 6.95
C VAL A 101 -4.96 -10.37 5.61
N THR A 102 -5.11 -9.03 5.56
CA THR A 102 -5.07 -8.30 4.29
C THR A 102 -3.63 -7.93 3.91
N ALA A 103 -3.26 -8.26 2.69
CA ALA A 103 -1.93 -8.00 2.13
C ALA A 103 -1.83 -6.60 1.51
N HIS A 104 -1.74 -5.55 2.34
CA HIS A 104 -1.74 -4.14 1.91
C HIS A 104 -0.48 -3.69 1.17
N HIS A 105 0.61 -4.43 1.24
CA HIS A 105 1.89 -4.07 0.59
C HIS A 105 2.78 -5.29 0.36
N GLY A 106 3.66 -5.20 -0.62
CA GLY A 106 4.60 -6.25 -0.98
C GLY A 106 5.61 -6.63 0.12
N GLY A 107 5.76 -5.81 1.15
CA GLY A 107 6.65 -6.06 2.30
C GLY A 107 6.27 -7.25 3.17
N LEU A 108 5.13 -7.89 2.95
CA LEU A 108 4.80 -9.19 3.55
C LEU A 108 5.75 -10.29 3.08
N VAL A 109 6.01 -10.34 1.79
CA VAL A 109 6.82 -11.38 1.14
C VAL A 109 8.21 -10.89 0.73
N CYS A 110 8.37 -9.59 0.51
CA CYS A 110 9.63 -8.97 0.05
C CYS A 110 10.37 -8.30 1.21
N PRO A 111 11.58 -8.77 1.59
CA PRO A 111 12.38 -8.12 2.63
C PRO A 111 12.68 -6.64 2.36
N ALA A 112 12.85 -6.23 1.08
CA ALA A 112 13.03 -4.84 0.67
C ALA A 112 11.72 -4.01 0.69
N GLY A 113 10.57 -4.65 0.77
CA GLY A 113 9.26 -4.00 0.98
C GLY A 113 8.50 -3.61 -0.26
N THR A 114 9.12 -3.62 -1.45
CA THR A 114 8.55 -3.01 -2.65
C THR A 114 8.24 -3.98 -3.79
N LEU A 115 8.73 -5.24 -3.72
CA LEU A 115 8.69 -6.16 -4.86
C LEU A 115 9.32 -5.55 -6.13
N LEU A 116 10.34 -4.71 -5.96
CA LEU A 116 11.15 -4.13 -7.03
C LEU A 116 12.55 -4.73 -6.94
N ASN A 117 13.07 -5.26 -8.06
CA ASN A 117 14.41 -5.85 -8.13
C ASN A 117 15.51 -4.78 -8.29
N THR A 118 16.77 -5.19 -8.41
CA THR A 118 17.90 -4.26 -8.57
C THR A 118 17.95 -3.55 -9.93
N ASP A 119 17.19 -4.04 -10.90
CA ASP A 119 17.17 -3.54 -12.27
C ASP A 119 15.94 -2.64 -12.54
N ASP A 120 15.25 -2.26 -11.44
CA ASP A 120 14.02 -1.45 -11.43
C ASP A 120 12.83 -2.11 -12.15
N GLU A 121 12.76 -3.44 -12.09
CA GLU A 121 11.64 -4.22 -12.59
C GLU A 121 10.84 -4.84 -11.43
N ILE A 122 9.56 -5.11 -11.65
CA ILE A 122 8.72 -5.81 -10.68
C ILE A 122 9.27 -7.22 -10.45
N CYS A 123 9.58 -7.53 -9.19
CA CYS A 123 10.16 -8.81 -8.80
C CYS A 123 9.15 -9.94 -8.94
N ARG A 124 9.41 -10.86 -9.88
CA ARG A 124 8.57 -12.02 -10.20
C ARG A 124 9.17 -13.35 -9.79
N ILE A 125 10.18 -13.37 -8.93
CA ILE A 125 10.81 -14.58 -8.40
C ILE A 125 10.45 -14.76 -6.92
N PRO A 126 10.49 -16.02 -6.41
CA PRO A 126 10.34 -16.27 -4.98
C PRO A 126 11.40 -15.54 -4.16
N ALA A 127 11.01 -15.08 -2.97
CA ALA A 127 11.96 -14.47 -2.07
C ALA A 127 12.90 -15.53 -1.47
N ASP A 128 14.18 -15.38 -1.73
CA ASP A 128 15.27 -16.16 -1.14
C ASP A 128 16.31 -15.25 -0.52
N TYR A 129 17.17 -15.82 0.31
CA TYR A 129 18.15 -15.04 1.04
C TYR A 129 19.16 -14.31 0.13
N SER A 130 19.71 -15.00 -0.86
CA SER A 130 20.80 -14.47 -1.69
C SER A 130 20.31 -13.36 -2.60
N HIS A 131 19.17 -13.56 -3.24
CA HIS A 131 18.56 -12.57 -4.12
C HIS A 131 18.07 -11.34 -3.33
N CYS A 132 17.31 -11.56 -2.25
CA CYS A 132 16.77 -10.48 -1.42
C CYS A 132 17.87 -9.68 -0.71
N LEU A 133 19.00 -10.32 -0.38
CA LEU A 133 20.18 -9.64 0.16
C LEU A 133 20.73 -8.58 -0.82
N LYS A 134 20.81 -8.91 -2.12
CA LYS A 134 21.24 -7.96 -3.15
C LYS A 134 20.29 -6.75 -3.22
N CYS A 135 18.99 -6.99 -3.28
CA CYS A 135 17.98 -5.93 -3.33
C CYS A 135 18.02 -5.04 -2.07
N TYR A 136 18.20 -5.64 -0.89
CA TYR A 136 18.26 -4.89 0.35
C TYR A 136 19.53 -4.04 0.45
N LEU A 137 20.67 -4.58 0.01
CA LEU A 137 21.98 -3.88 0.00
C LEU A 137 21.99 -2.70 -0.98
N ARG A 138 21.20 -2.72 -2.05
CA ARG A 138 21.06 -1.58 -2.95
C ARG A 138 20.66 -0.30 -2.22
N ASN A 139 19.86 -0.41 -1.17
CA ASN A 139 19.37 0.72 -0.38
C ASN A 139 20.34 1.14 0.75
N THR A 140 21.51 0.50 0.86
CA THR A 140 22.53 0.83 1.84
C THR A 140 23.73 1.50 1.17
N PRO A 141 24.33 2.55 1.77
CA PRO A 141 25.56 3.14 1.24
C PRO A 141 26.63 2.07 1.04
N THR A 142 27.24 2.03 -0.14
CA THR A 142 28.27 1.04 -0.52
C THR A 142 27.83 -0.44 -0.48
N GLY A 143 26.53 -0.71 -0.21
CA GLY A 143 26.06 -2.08 -0.02
C GLY A 143 26.31 -3.01 -1.20
N LEU A 144 26.07 -2.55 -2.42
CA LEU A 144 26.33 -3.36 -3.64
C LEU A 144 27.83 -3.67 -3.85
N PHE A 145 28.73 -2.80 -3.40
CA PHE A 145 30.16 -3.06 -3.44
C PHE A 145 30.54 -4.29 -2.59
N TRP A 146 29.88 -4.46 -1.45
CA TRP A 146 30.14 -5.57 -0.53
C TRP A 146 29.40 -6.87 -0.89
N TYR A 147 28.41 -6.81 -1.79
CA TYR A 147 27.59 -7.97 -2.14
C TYR A 147 28.39 -9.19 -2.65
N PRO A 148 29.41 -9.07 -3.54
CA PRO A 148 30.21 -10.22 -4.00
C PRO A 148 30.89 -10.98 -2.87
N LEU A 149 31.31 -10.28 -1.82
CA LEU A 149 31.91 -10.88 -0.62
C LEU A 149 30.81 -11.50 0.27
N LEU A 150 29.74 -10.79 0.50
CA LEU A 150 28.67 -11.19 1.42
C LEU A 150 27.87 -12.40 0.91
N LYS A 151 27.65 -12.52 -0.40
CA LYS A 151 26.94 -13.65 -0.99
C LYS A 151 27.63 -15.01 -0.78
N GLN A 152 28.93 -15.01 -0.45
CA GLN A 152 29.70 -16.23 -0.19
C GLN A 152 29.40 -16.82 1.19
N TYR A 153 28.81 -16.04 2.09
CA TYR A 153 28.43 -16.50 3.42
C TYR A 153 27.04 -17.15 3.37
N SER A 154 26.90 -18.30 4.01
CA SER A 154 25.57 -18.90 4.20
C SER A 154 24.68 -17.97 5.03
N GLN A 155 23.38 -18.07 4.83
CA GLN A 155 22.36 -17.32 5.59
C GLN A 155 22.63 -17.42 7.10
N GLU A 156 22.94 -18.60 7.59
CA GLU A 156 23.17 -18.85 9.02
C GLU A 156 24.44 -18.13 9.54
N ARG A 157 25.53 -18.19 8.79
CA ARG A 157 26.78 -17.48 9.19
C ARG A 157 26.60 -15.97 9.20
N TYR A 158 25.95 -15.43 8.17
CA TYR A 158 25.75 -13.98 8.07
C TYR A 158 24.77 -13.48 9.12
N SER A 159 23.75 -14.25 9.45
CA SER A 159 22.82 -13.96 10.54
C SER A 159 23.53 -13.94 11.90
N LYS A 160 24.43 -14.91 12.18
CA LYS A 160 25.25 -14.93 13.40
C LYS A 160 26.19 -13.72 13.49
N ILE A 161 26.79 -13.30 12.38
CA ILE A 161 27.61 -12.08 12.31
C ILE A 161 26.74 -10.85 12.66
N GLY A 162 25.55 -10.74 12.04
CA GLY A 162 24.60 -9.67 12.31
C GLY A 162 24.20 -9.59 13.80
N GLN A 163 23.90 -10.72 14.44
CA GLN A 163 23.58 -10.79 15.87
C GLN A 163 24.74 -10.32 16.77
N ARG A 164 25.97 -10.63 16.39
CA ARG A 164 27.15 -10.14 17.12
C ARG A 164 27.33 -8.63 16.96
N LEU A 165 27.10 -8.10 15.74
CA LEU A 165 27.20 -6.68 15.44
C LEU A 165 26.10 -5.86 16.11
N GLU A 166 24.92 -6.43 16.38
CA GLU A 166 23.86 -5.76 17.16
C GLU A 166 24.30 -5.43 18.60
N ARG A 167 25.21 -6.21 19.15
CA ARG A 167 25.78 -6.02 20.52
C ARG A 167 26.91 -5.00 20.58
N LEU A 168 27.42 -4.57 19.43
CA LEU A 168 28.54 -3.60 19.37
C LEU A 168 27.99 -2.18 19.15
N PRO A 169 28.73 -1.14 19.60
CA PRO A 169 28.37 0.24 19.30
C PRO A 169 28.29 0.46 17.79
N ASN A 170 27.46 1.38 17.40
CA ASN A 170 27.14 1.64 16.00
C ASN A 170 28.37 2.15 15.24
N ILE A 171 29.06 1.28 14.50
CA ILE A 171 30.21 1.64 13.67
C ILE A 171 29.64 2.08 12.31
N PRO A 172 29.79 3.36 11.90
CA PRO A 172 29.37 3.83 10.60
C PRO A 172 29.93 2.93 9.49
N PHE A 173 29.14 2.63 8.46
CA PHE A 173 29.42 1.76 7.31
C PHE A 173 29.45 0.24 7.57
N LEU A 174 29.96 -0.26 8.70
CA LEU A 174 30.02 -1.70 8.98
C LEU A 174 28.72 -2.24 9.58
N SER A 175 28.15 -1.51 10.54
CA SER A 175 26.92 -1.92 11.22
C SER A 175 25.70 -2.05 10.28
N PRO A 176 25.44 -1.12 9.34
CA PRO A 176 24.32 -1.28 8.39
C PRO A 176 24.46 -2.51 7.51
N ILE A 177 25.67 -2.79 7.00
CA ILE A 177 25.94 -3.94 6.13
C ILE A 177 25.78 -5.26 6.90
N GLY A 178 26.37 -5.36 8.10
CA GLY A 178 26.28 -6.56 8.93
C GLY A 178 24.84 -6.87 9.38
N ARG A 179 24.05 -5.85 9.66
CA ARG A 179 22.63 -6.01 10.06
C ARG A 179 21.73 -6.42 8.89
N THR A 180 22.08 -6.09 7.65
CA THR A 180 21.25 -6.38 6.48
C THR A 180 20.92 -7.87 6.34
N GLY A 181 21.91 -8.75 6.50
CA GLY A 181 21.68 -10.18 6.44
C GLY A 181 20.72 -10.69 7.52
N LEU A 182 20.85 -10.15 8.73
CA LEU A 182 19.94 -10.47 9.83
C LEU A 182 18.50 -10.01 9.54
N ILE A 183 18.34 -8.80 9.00
CA ILE A 183 17.03 -8.26 8.65
C ILE A 183 16.38 -9.10 7.56
N VAL A 184 17.12 -9.43 6.49
CA VAL A 184 16.60 -10.27 5.40
C VAL A 184 16.20 -11.65 5.94
N SER A 185 17.06 -12.31 6.75
CA SER A 185 16.73 -13.62 7.36
C SER A 185 15.48 -13.55 8.22
N ARG A 186 15.36 -12.50 9.05
CA ARG A 186 14.20 -12.29 9.92
C ARG A 186 12.92 -12.11 9.11
N LYS A 187 12.95 -11.28 8.07
CA LYS A 187 11.79 -11.03 7.20
C LYS A 187 11.31 -12.28 6.47
N LEU A 188 12.23 -13.10 5.98
CA LEU A 188 11.90 -14.38 5.36
C LEU A 188 11.28 -15.37 6.36
N ALA A 189 11.81 -15.41 7.59
CA ALA A 189 11.26 -16.24 8.67
C ALA A 189 9.87 -15.75 9.12
N GLU A 190 9.68 -14.44 9.29
CA GLU A 190 8.41 -13.81 9.63
C GLU A 190 7.32 -14.14 8.59
N TRP A 191 7.66 -14.08 7.30
CA TRP A 191 6.71 -14.46 6.25
C TRP A 191 6.34 -15.94 6.31
N ARG A 192 7.34 -16.83 6.41
CA ARG A 192 7.08 -18.28 6.52
C ARG A 192 6.14 -18.59 7.68
N GLU A 193 6.44 -18.06 8.86
CA GLU A 193 5.62 -18.26 10.04
C GLU A 193 4.20 -17.66 9.87
N LEU A 194 4.09 -16.47 9.29
CA LEU A 194 2.79 -15.85 9.02
C LEU A 194 1.94 -16.68 8.06
N SER A 195 2.54 -17.22 6.99
CA SER A 195 1.84 -18.05 6.00
C SER A 195 1.31 -19.37 6.58
N GLU A 196 2.01 -19.91 7.60
CA GLU A 196 1.58 -21.12 8.33
C GLU A 196 0.52 -20.80 9.38
N THR A 197 0.64 -19.63 10.05
CA THR A 197 -0.12 -19.30 11.25
C THR A 197 -1.46 -18.62 10.93
N ALA A 198 -1.51 -17.75 9.93
CA ALA A 198 -2.74 -17.11 9.51
C ALA A 198 -3.73 -18.14 8.92
N THR A 199 -5.01 -17.95 9.22
CA THR A 199 -6.07 -18.81 8.67
C THR A 199 -6.30 -18.52 7.20
N HIS A 200 -6.33 -17.24 6.81
CA HIS A 200 -6.64 -16.82 5.45
C HIS A 200 -5.99 -15.48 5.09
N PHE A 201 -5.76 -15.25 3.79
CA PHE A 201 -5.21 -14.02 3.24
C PHE A 201 -6.18 -13.37 2.25
N ILE A 202 -6.39 -12.07 2.40
CA ILE A 202 -7.07 -11.24 1.41
C ILE A 202 -6.00 -10.52 0.59
N ALA A 203 -5.98 -10.77 -0.70
CA ALA A 203 -5.13 -10.07 -1.65
C ALA A 203 -5.96 -9.00 -2.37
N PRO A 204 -5.55 -7.71 -2.33
CA PRO A 204 -6.32 -6.65 -3.00
C PRO A 204 -6.23 -6.69 -4.53
N SER A 205 -5.33 -7.49 -5.08
CA SER A 205 -5.17 -7.69 -6.53
C SER A 205 -4.65 -9.07 -6.86
N ASP A 206 -4.86 -9.52 -8.12
CA ASP A 206 -4.31 -10.76 -8.64
C ASP A 206 -2.78 -10.77 -8.59
N ALA A 207 -2.15 -9.63 -8.86
CA ALA A 207 -0.71 -9.48 -8.77
C ALA A 207 -0.17 -9.71 -7.34
N MET A 208 -0.91 -9.25 -6.32
CA MET A 208 -0.56 -9.53 -4.93
C MET A 208 -0.84 -10.99 -4.55
N ALA A 209 -1.95 -11.56 -4.99
CA ALA A 209 -2.25 -12.99 -4.79
C ALA A 209 -1.16 -13.87 -5.38
N GLU A 210 -0.72 -13.56 -6.61
CA GLU A 210 0.38 -14.27 -7.26
C GLU A 210 1.70 -14.11 -6.50
N ALA A 211 1.99 -12.94 -5.93
CA ALA A 211 3.16 -12.74 -5.08
C ALA A 211 3.10 -13.61 -3.80
N LEU A 212 1.92 -13.75 -3.18
CA LEU A 212 1.72 -14.64 -2.04
C LEU A 212 1.92 -16.11 -2.41
N ARG A 213 1.31 -16.60 -3.50
CA ARG A 213 1.45 -17.98 -4.01
C ARG A 213 2.91 -18.31 -4.30
N ARG A 214 3.59 -17.47 -5.05
CA ARG A 214 4.99 -17.61 -5.42
C ARG A 214 5.92 -17.73 -4.22
N ASN A 215 5.53 -17.11 -3.11
CA ASN A 215 6.27 -17.18 -1.86
C ASN A 215 5.75 -18.24 -0.89
N GLY A 216 5.03 -19.25 -1.40
CA GLY A 216 4.65 -20.45 -0.67
C GLY A 216 3.38 -20.37 0.17
N CYS A 217 2.55 -19.32 -0.01
CA CYS A 217 1.22 -19.32 0.60
C CYS A 217 0.33 -20.35 -0.10
N PRO A 218 -0.33 -21.26 0.63
CA PRO A 218 -1.23 -22.25 0.03
C PRO A 218 -2.40 -21.58 -0.71
N GLU A 219 -2.75 -22.10 -1.90
CA GLU A 219 -3.83 -21.59 -2.75
C GLU A 219 -5.17 -21.45 -1.99
N GLY A 220 -5.55 -22.47 -1.24
CA GLY A 220 -6.81 -22.48 -0.47
C GLY A 220 -6.86 -21.45 0.68
N LYS A 221 -5.76 -20.76 0.96
CA LYS A 221 -5.71 -19.69 1.95
C LYS A 221 -5.78 -18.28 1.34
N ILE A 222 -5.94 -18.13 0.03
CA ILE A 222 -5.90 -16.82 -0.65
C ILE A 222 -7.22 -16.54 -1.33
N THR A 223 -7.80 -15.37 -1.07
CA THR A 223 -8.92 -14.84 -1.86
C THR A 223 -8.57 -13.44 -2.33
N VAL A 224 -8.87 -13.17 -3.60
CA VAL A 224 -8.72 -11.82 -4.18
C VAL A 224 -9.99 -11.03 -3.90
N ILE A 225 -9.86 -9.96 -3.15
CA ILE A 225 -10.95 -9.00 -2.90
C ILE A 225 -10.38 -7.59 -3.09
N PRO A 226 -10.69 -6.92 -4.20
CA PRO A 226 -10.27 -5.54 -4.44
C PRO A 226 -10.77 -4.61 -3.34
N HIS A 227 -9.98 -3.58 -2.98
CA HIS A 227 -10.42 -2.62 -1.99
C HIS A 227 -11.64 -1.84 -2.48
N GLY A 228 -12.65 -1.71 -1.62
CA GLY A 228 -13.78 -0.82 -1.85
C GLY A 228 -13.48 0.59 -1.36
N ILE A 229 -14.06 1.57 -2.05
CA ILE A 229 -13.99 2.97 -1.65
C ILE A 229 -15.38 3.49 -1.29
N PRO A 230 -15.49 4.44 -0.32
CA PRO A 230 -16.75 5.06 0.02
C PRO A 230 -17.39 5.71 -1.21
N ILE A 231 -18.71 5.59 -1.33
CA ILE A 231 -19.45 6.33 -2.36
C ILE A 231 -19.44 7.80 -1.94
N VAL A 232 -18.62 8.60 -2.59
CA VAL A 232 -18.76 10.04 -2.51
C VAL A 232 -19.99 10.38 -3.34
N GLN A 233 -21.06 10.88 -2.70
CA GLN A 233 -22.15 11.47 -3.45
C GLN A 233 -21.56 12.62 -4.27
N SER A 234 -21.22 12.31 -5.50
CA SER A 234 -20.90 13.34 -6.48
C SER A 234 -22.17 14.15 -6.61
N THR A 235 -22.17 15.38 -6.10
CA THR A 235 -23.04 16.38 -6.67
C THR A 235 -22.64 16.41 -8.13
N ALA A 236 -23.44 15.78 -8.95
CA ALA A 236 -23.16 15.52 -10.35
C ALA A 236 -22.63 16.81 -11.00
N SER A 237 -21.32 16.91 -11.10
CA SER A 237 -20.73 17.88 -12.00
C SER A 237 -21.06 17.35 -13.38
N SER A 238 -21.85 18.12 -14.12
CA SER A 238 -22.34 17.83 -15.45
C SER A 238 -21.21 17.23 -16.32
N PRO A 239 -21.56 16.30 -17.22
CA PRO A 239 -20.60 15.78 -18.18
C PRO A 239 -19.97 16.96 -18.90
N PHE A 240 -18.64 17.06 -18.89
CA PHE A 240 -17.80 18.03 -19.60
C PHE A 240 -18.54 19.35 -19.92
N SER A 241 -18.71 20.23 -18.92
CA SER A 241 -19.34 21.54 -19.18
C SER A 241 -18.45 22.35 -20.13
N VAL A 242 -19.05 22.92 -21.14
CA VAL A 242 -18.48 23.66 -22.26
C VAL A 242 -17.66 24.92 -21.85
N LEU A 243 -17.48 25.17 -20.56
CA LEU A 243 -16.76 26.31 -20.00
C LEU A 243 -15.54 25.89 -19.17
N ARG A 244 -14.74 24.93 -19.65
CA ARG A 244 -13.48 24.59 -18.99
C ARG A 244 -12.39 25.61 -19.32
N SER A 245 -11.49 25.80 -18.36
CA SER A 245 -10.19 26.43 -18.58
C SER A 245 -9.54 25.81 -19.83
N PRO A 246 -8.87 26.59 -20.67
CA PRO A 246 -8.08 26.05 -21.79
C PRO A 246 -6.90 25.20 -21.31
N ILE A 247 -6.63 25.17 -20.00
CA ILE A 247 -5.54 24.42 -19.38
C ILE A 247 -6.05 23.04 -18.94
N ILE A 248 -5.34 21.99 -19.32
CA ILE A 248 -5.57 20.61 -18.88
C ILE A 248 -4.70 20.33 -17.67
N ASN A 249 -5.33 19.88 -16.60
CA ASN A 249 -4.70 19.66 -15.31
C ASN A 249 -4.45 18.17 -15.07
N PHE A 250 -3.21 17.72 -15.28
CA PHE A 250 -2.74 16.45 -14.79
C PHE A 250 -2.45 16.52 -13.29
N TYR A 251 -2.65 15.43 -12.58
CA TYR A 251 -2.30 15.41 -11.17
C TYR A 251 -1.78 14.07 -10.71
N TYR A 252 -0.95 14.11 -9.67
CA TYR A 252 -0.47 12.96 -8.91
C TYR A 252 -0.87 13.13 -7.45
N VAL A 253 -1.34 12.04 -6.82
CA VAL A 253 -1.62 12.00 -5.38
C VAL A 253 -0.88 10.84 -4.74
N GLY A 254 -0.03 11.13 -3.76
CA GLY A 254 0.66 10.08 -3.03
C GLY A 254 1.98 10.52 -2.38
N ARG A 255 2.67 9.57 -1.79
CA ARG A 255 3.98 9.82 -1.20
C ARG A 255 5.03 10.08 -2.30
N ILE A 256 5.83 11.12 -2.12
CA ILE A 256 6.91 11.46 -3.04
C ILE A 256 8.13 10.62 -2.69
N ASN A 257 8.34 9.54 -3.43
CA ASN A 257 9.51 8.67 -3.30
C ASN A 257 9.86 8.01 -4.65
N TYR A 258 11.02 7.36 -4.69
CA TYR A 258 11.58 6.79 -5.91
C TYR A 258 10.65 5.76 -6.57
N VAL A 259 10.12 4.82 -5.79
CA VAL A 259 9.31 3.70 -6.34
C VAL A 259 7.94 4.15 -6.87
N LYS A 260 7.49 5.34 -6.51
CA LYS A 260 6.28 5.95 -7.07
C LYS A 260 6.50 6.61 -8.44
N GLY A 261 7.74 6.59 -8.99
CA GLY A 261 8.03 6.97 -10.35
C GLY A 261 7.93 8.47 -10.67
N ILE A 262 7.98 9.36 -9.64
CA ILE A 262 7.81 10.81 -9.85
C ILE A 262 8.86 11.38 -10.79
N HIS A 263 10.10 10.84 -10.78
CA HIS A 263 11.16 11.23 -11.72
C HIS A 263 10.82 10.89 -13.17
N ILE A 264 10.10 9.78 -13.42
CA ILE A 264 9.62 9.40 -14.74
C ILE A 264 8.49 10.34 -15.18
N LEU A 265 7.54 10.62 -14.29
CA LEU A 265 6.45 11.57 -14.56
C LEU A 265 6.97 12.96 -14.91
N LEU A 266 7.90 13.48 -14.13
CA LEU A 266 8.47 14.81 -14.37
C LEU A 266 9.24 14.85 -15.68
N LYS A 267 10.02 13.80 -15.99
CA LYS A 267 10.72 13.67 -17.27
C LYS A 267 9.73 13.65 -18.44
N ALA A 268 8.67 12.84 -18.34
CA ALA A 268 7.64 12.75 -19.37
C ALA A 268 6.91 14.08 -19.57
N PHE A 269 6.44 14.69 -18.48
CA PHE A 269 5.70 15.95 -18.54
C PHE A 269 6.52 17.11 -19.13
N SER A 270 7.78 17.24 -18.71
CA SER A 270 8.65 18.33 -19.17
C SER A 270 9.10 18.20 -20.64
N SER A 271 8.93 17.02 -21.26
CA SER A 271 9.19 16.83 -22.70
C SER A 271 8.00 17.26 -23.58
N ILE A 272 6.82 17.49 -23.00
CA ILE A 272 5.63 17.93 -23.75
C ILE A 272 5.70 19.45 -23.99
N GLU A 273 5.71 19.86 -25.28
CA GLU A 273 5.79 21.27 -25.70
C GLU A 273 4.40 21.96 -25.75
N ASN A 274 3.48 21.62 -24.85
CA ASN A 274 2.17 22.25 -24.79
C ASN A 274 2.09 23.23 -23.60
N PRO A 275 1.90 24.55 -23.83
CA PRO A 275 1.78 25.51 -22.75
C PRO A 275 0.43 25.44 -22.00
N ASN A 276 -0.56 24.77 -22.55
CA ASN A 276 -1.91 24.67 -22.00
C ASN A 276 -2.11 23.39 -21.16
N ILE A 277 -1.05 22.91 -20.50
CA ILE A 277 -1.11 21.80 -19.54
C ILE A 277 -0.43 22.19 -18.25
N GLU A 278 -0.96 21.69 -17.12
CA GLU A 278 -0.32 21.81 -15.81
C GLU A 278 -0.20 20.42 -15.14
N LEU A 279 0.81 20.26 -14.29
CA LEU A 279 1.04 19.07 -13.48
C LEU A 279 1.01 19.42 -12.01
N HIS A 280 0.05 18.89 -11.27
CA HIS A 280 -0.15 19.11 -9.84
C HIS A 280 0.34 17.91 -9.03
N LEU A 281 1.40 18.12 -8.22
CA LEU A 281 1.98 17.08 -7.37
C LEU A 281 1.48 17.26 -5.93
N ILE A 282 0.63 16.32 -5.48
CA ILE A 282 0.00 16.35 -4.16
C ILE A 282 0.58 15.24 -3.31
N GLY A 283 1.22 15.62 -2.21
CA GLY A 283 1.85 14.68 -1.30
C GLY A 283 3.18 15.17 -0.77
N GLY A 284 3.90 14.28 -0.11
CA GLY A 284 5.18 14.65 0.49
C GLY A 284 6.01 13.43 0.85
N ALA A 285 7.20 13.73 1.37
CA ALA A 285 8.14 12.72 1.82
C ALA A 285 7.79 12.20 3.22
N GLY A 286 8.01 10.91 3.46
CA GLY A 286 7.81 10.25 4.76
C GLY A 286 9.06 10.17 5.62
N ASN A 287 10.26 10.28 5.03
CA ASN A 287 11.53 10.16 5.73
C ASN A 287 12.62 11.06 5.12
N LYS A 288 13.80 11.11 5.75
CA LYS A 288 14.91 11.98 5.31
C LYS A 288 15.46 11.63 3.91
N ALA A 289 15.43 10.37 3.51
CA ALA A 289 15.88 9.97 2.17
C ALA A 289 14.88 10.44 1.09
N GLU A 290 13.60 10.24 1.33
CA GLU A 290 12.53 10.75 0.46
C GLU A 290 12.52 12.28 0.40
N GLN A 291 12.82 12.97 1.51
CA GLN A 291 12.95 14.43 1.51
C GLN A 291 14.08 14.92 0.60
N ARG A 292 15.25 14.22 0.62
CA ARG A 292 16.37 14.53 -0.28
C ARG A 292 15.97 14.31 -1.75
N TYR A 293 15.33 13.18 -2.04
CA TYR A 293 14.82 12.87 -3.37
C TYR A 293 13.84 13.94 -3.87
N MET A 294 12.84 14.30 -3.08
CA MET A 294 11.88 15.34 -3.43
C MET A 294 12.55 16.70 -3.69
N LYS A 295 13.47 17.12 -2.81
CA LYS A 295 14.23 18.37 -2.99
C LYS A 295 15.08 18.36 -4.28
N GLN A 296 15.66 17.22 -4.63
CA GLN A 296 16.41 17.09 -5.88
C GLN A 296 15.50 17.28 -7.09
N LEU A 297 14.34 16.62 -7.11
CA LEU A 297 13.36 16.80 -8.18
C LEU A 297 12.87 18.24 -8.29
N GLN A 298 12.56 18.90 -7.17
CA GLN A 298 12.17 20.31 -7.17
C GLN A 298 13.27 21.23 -7.73
N LYS A 299 14.56 20.91 -7.46
CA LYS A 299 15.69 21.64 -8.00
C LYS A 299 15.88 21.39 -9.49
N ASP A 300 15.70 20.15 -9.96
CA ASP A 300 15.93 19.79 -11.36
C ASP A 300 14.87 20.38 -12.31
N TYR A 301 13.64 20.53 -11.80
CA TYR A 301 12.48 20.98 -12.60
C TYR A 301 11.95 22.37 -12.19
N TYR A 302 12.72 23.20 -11.45
CA TYR A 302 12.26 24.50 -10.96
C TYR A 302 11.92 25.52 -12.04
N LYS A 303 12.46 25.34 -13.25
CA LYS A 303 12.23 26.25 -14.38
C LYS A 303 10.91 25.99 -15.12
N ASP A 304 10.32 24.82 -14.99
CA ASP A 304 9.04 24.52 -15.62
C ASP A 304 7.89 25.00 -14.73
N SER A 305 7.38 26.19 -15.08
CA SER A 305 6.32 26.86 -14.31
C SER A 305 4.97 26.14 -14.37
N ARG A 306 4.82 25.15 -15.24
CA ARG A 306 3.62 24.31 -15.35
C ARG A 306 3.54 23.25 -14.26
N ILE A 307 4.60 23.06 -13.45
CA ILE A 307 4.68 22.06 -12.38
C ILE A 307 4.38 22.70 -11.03
N VAL A 308 3.27 22.31 -10.43
CA VAL A 308 2.76 22.86 -9.15
C VAL A 308 2.92 21.85 -8.02
N TRP A 309 3.65 22.19 -6.97
CA TRP A 309 3.89 21.37 -5.80
C TRP A 309 2.97 21.81 -4.65
N HIS A 310 1.95 20.99 -4.31
CA HIS A 310 0.99 21.31 -3.26
C HIS A 310 1.45 20.91 -1.84
N GLY A 311 2.45 20.02 -1.75
CA GLY A 311 2.81 19.42 -0.46
C GLY A 311 1.74 18.44 0.05
N LYS A 312 1.77 18.16 1.36
CA LYS A 312 0.78 17.29 2.00
C LYS A 312 -0.54 18.01 2.19
N VAL A 313 -1.61 17.41 1.70
CA VAL A 313 -2.99 17.91 1.85
C VAL A 313 -3.78 16.94 2.72
N PRO A 314 -4.56 17.41 3.71
CA PRO A 314 -5.44 16.55 4.51
C PRO A 314 -6.45 15.80 3.66
N TYR A 315 -6.76 14.54 4.02
CA TYR A 315 -7.63 13.67 3.24
C TYR A 315 -9.02 14.29 2.98
N ASN A 316 -9.61 14.93 3.98
CA ASN A 316 -10.91 15.61 3.87
C ASN A 316 -10.92 16.81 2.91
N GLN A 317 -9.78 17.33 2.51
CA GLN A 317 -9.65 18.42 1.53
C GLN A 317 -9.33 17.92 0.14
N MET A 318 -8.96 16.63 -0.01
CA MET A 318 -8.50 16.05 -1.27
C MET A 318 -9.55 16.14 -2.37
N ALA A 319 -10.78 15.71 -2.10
CA ALA A 319 -11.88 15.74 -3.07
C ALA A 319 -12.18 17.17 -3.57
N LYS A 320 -12.07 18.17 -2.70
CA LYS A 320 -12.25 19.58 -3.09
C LYS A 320 -11.11 20.04 -4.00
N LEU A 321 -9.86 19.70 -3.68
CA LEU A 321 -8.69 20.10 -4.46
C LEU A 321 -8.70 19.42 -5.83
N THR A 322 -8.96 18.11 -5.90
CA THR A 322 -8.89 17.33 -7.15
C THR A 322 -10.11 17.52 -8.05
N LYS A 323 -11.15 18.24 -7.59
CA LYS A 323 -12.35 18.49 -8.38
C LYS A 323 -12.05 19.14 -9.72
N GLU A 324 -11.14 20.11 -9.74
CA GLU A 324 -10.77 20.90 -10.90
C GLU A 324 -9.74 20.23 -11.82
N PHE A 325 -9.20 19.08 -11.43
CA PHE A 325 -8.21 18.36 -12.23
C PHE A 325 -8.90 17.40 -13.21
N ASP A 326 -8.17 17.01 -14.26
CA ASP A 326 -8.71 16.26 -15.38
C ASP A 326 -8.26 14.81 -15.42
N CYS A 327 -6.96 14.56 -15.21
CA CYS A 327 -6.37 13.25 -15.37
C CYS A 327 -5.38 12.93 -14.24
N LEU A 328 -5.65 11.82 -13.51
CA LEU A 328 -4.66 11.26 -12.59
C LEU A 328 -3.55 10.57 -13.37
N VAL A 329 -2.30 10.83 -13.00
CA VAL A 329 -1.15 10.07 -13.48
C VAL A 329 -0.55 9.26 -12.32
N HIS A 330 -0.51 7.92 -12.46
CA HIS A 330 0.02 6.98 -11.47
C HIS A 330 1.24 6.23 -12.03
N PRO A 331 2.46 6.82 -11.96
CA PRO A 331 3.64 6.35 -12.68
C PRO A 331 4.49 5.36 -11.87
N ALA A 332 3.88 4.57 -10.98
CA ALA A 332 4.58 3.66 -10.08
C ALA A 332 5.46 2.65 -10.84
N ILE A 333 6.68 2.41 -10.34
CA ILE A 333 7.63 1.47 -10.95
C ILE A 333 7.76 0.16 -10.15
N TYR A 334 7.03 0.02 -9.07
CA TYR A 334 7.03 -1.15 -8.18
C TYR A 334 5.64 -1.81 -8.20
N LEU A 335 5.53 -3.02 -7.63
CA LEU A 335 4.22 -3.67 -7.51
C LEU A 335 3.31 -2.87 -6.57
N GLU A 336 2.42 -2.05 -7.16
CA GLU A 336 1.34 -1.40 -6.43
C GLU A 336 0.25 -2.42 -6.15
N VAL A 337 -0.06 -2.63 -4.89
CA VAL A 337 -0.97 -3.71 -4.49
C VAL A 337 -2.39 -3.46 -4.95
N PHE A 338 -2.85 -2.20 -4.93
CA PHE A 338 -4.18 -1.83 -5.43
C PHE A 338 -4.19 -0.44 -6.08
N GLY A 339 -3.66 0.59 -5.40
CA GLY A 339 -3.74 1.97 -5.88
C GLY A 339 -5.09 2.63 -5.56
N LEU A 340 -5.36 2.89 -4.28
CA LEU A 340 -6.61 3.55 -3.85
C LEU A 340 -6.86 4.89 -4.56
N ASN A 341 -5.80 5.65 -4.86
CA ASN A 341 -5.90 6.91 -5.60
C ASN A 341 -6.40 6.73 -7.05
N ILE A 342 -6.13 5.57 -7.67
CA ILE A 342 -6.70 5.19 -8.99
C ILE A 342 -8.21 5.04 -8.83
N ALA A 343 -8.66 4.20 -7.89
CA ALA A 343 -10.08 3.97 -7.63
C ALA A 343 -10.82 5.27 -7.28
N GLU A 344 -10.24 6.12 -6.41
CA GLU A 344 -10.80 7.42 -6.03
C GLU A 344 -10.94 8.38 -7.23
N ALA A 345 -9.94 8.42 -8.11
CA ALA A 345 -9.97 9.23 -9.31
C ALA A 345 -11.06 8.74 -10.30
N MET A 346 -11.11 7.44 -10.56
CA MET A 346 -12.09 6.83 -11.44
C MET A 346 -13.52 7.01 -10.91
N GLN A 347 -13.75 6.86 -9.60
CA GLN A 347 -15.05 7.12 -8.98
C GLN A 347 -15.47 8.60 -9.14
N ALA A 348 -14.50 9.51 -9.10
CA ALA A 348 -14.75 10.94 -9.35
C ALA A 348 -14.90 11.27 -10.85
N GLY A 349 -14.95 10.26 -11.74
CA GLY A 349 -15.05 10.43 -13.20
C GLY A 349 -13.77 10.99 -13.84
N LYS A 350 -12.64 11.01 -13.12
CA LYS A 350 -11.37 11.49 -13.67
C LYS A 350 -10.73 10.39 -14.51
N TYR A 351 -10.14 10.79 -15.64
CA TYR A 351 -9.36 9.85 -16.43
C TYR A 351 -8.09 9.46 -15.69
N VAL A 352 -7.57 8.26 -15.96
CA VAL A 352 -6.37 7.74 -15.30
C VAL A 352 -5.37 7.27 -16.33
N ILE A 353 -4.12 7.71 -16.21
CA ILE A 353 -2.96 7.14 -16.87
C ILE A 353 -2.12 6.47 -15.79
N ALA A 354 -1.93 5.17 -15.88
CA ALA A 354 -1.18 4.40 -14.88
C ALA A 354 -0.17 3.47 -15.54
N THR A 355 0.81 3.01 -14.77
CA THR A 355 1.74 1.99 -15.24
C THR A 355 1.22 0.58 -14.98
N HIS A 356 1.67 -0.40 -15.77
CA HIS A 356 1.48 -1.83 -15.53
C HIS A 356 2.20 -2.27 -14.23
N CYS A 357 1.59 -1.99 -13.09
CA CYS A 357 2.21 -2.16 -11.77
C CYS A 357 1.44 -3.09 -10.82
N GLY A 358 0.47 -3.84 -11.30
CA GLY A 358 -0.31 -4.84 -10.55
C GLY A 358 -1.72 -4.36 -10.23
N GLY A 359 -1.90 -3.45 -9.27
CA GLY A 359 -3.24 -3.00 -8.88
C GLY A 359 -3.96 -2.14 -9.91
N ALA A 360 -3.22 -1.51 -10.83
CA ALA A 360 -3.80 -0.71 -11.89
C ALA A 360 -4.52 -1.57 -12.94
N GLU A 361 -3.96 -2.73 -13.29
CA GLU A 361 -4.53 -3.66 -14.27
C GLU A 361 -5.88 -4.25 -13.83
N MET A 362 -6.14 -4.30 -12.53
CA MET A 362 -7.46 -4.70 -12.01
C MET A 362 -8.53 -3.62 -12.13
N GLN A 363 -8.13 -2.39 -12.37
CA GLN A 363 -9.02 -1.24 -12.36
C GLN A 363 -9.23 -0.64 -13.76
N ILE A 364 -8.24 -0.82 -14.64
CA ILE A 364 -8.24 -0.26 -16.00
C ILE A 364 -8.19 -1.43 -16.99
N HIS A 365 -9.30 -1.69 -17.68
CA HIS A 365 -9.42 -2.81 -18.61
C HIS A 365 -9.45 -2.36 -20.09
N ASN A 366 -9.75 -1.09 -20.31
CA ASN A 366 -9.87 -0.53 -21.66
C ASN A 366 -9.69 1.01 -21.65
N GLU A 367 -9.53 1.60 -22.82
CA GLU A 367 -9.28 3.04 -22.97
C GLU A 367 -10.41 3.96 -22.50
N SER A 368 -11.64 3.47 -22.35
CA SER A 368 -12.70 4.29 -21.79
C SER A 368 -12.61 4.43 -20.27
N GLU A 369 -11.86 3.54 -19.62
CA GLU A 369 -11.60 3.54 -18.18
C GLU A 369 -10.29 4.28 -17.85
N GLY A 370 -9.25 4.12 -18.68
CA GLY A 370 -7.93 4.72 -18.49
C GLY A 370 -6.92 4.18 -19.50
N LEU A 371 -5.67 4.62 -19.38
CA LEU A 371 -4.54 4.10 -20.16
C LEU A 371 -3.51 3.45 -19.25
N LEU A 372 -3.00 2.31 -19.69
CA LEU A 372 -1.87 1.62 -19.07
C LEU A 372 -0.62 1.76 -19.94
N VAL A 373 0.51 2.11 -19.31
CA VAL A 373 1.83 2.21 -19.96
C VAL A 373 2.85 1.36 -19.21
N GLU A 374 3.95 1.01 -19.87
CA GLU A 374 5.02 0.27 -19.22
C GLU A 374 5.72 1.10 -18.13
N PRO A 375 6.05 0.51 -16.96
CA PRO A 375 6.82 1.19 -15.94
C PRO A 375 8.23 1.55 -16.45
N ASN A 376 8.80 2.63 -15.91
CA ASN A 376 10.10 3.19 -16.33
C ASN A 376 10.17 3.73 -17.77
N ASP A 377 9.07 3.79 -18.49
CA ASP A 377 9.02 4.32 -19.86
C ASP A 377 8.46 5.75 -19.87
N ALA A 378 9.35 6.74 -19.84
CA ALA A 378 8.96 8.14 -19.88
C ALA A 378 8.39 8.54 -21.25
N GLU A 379 8.80 7.91 -22.35
CA GLU A 379 8.32 8.20 -23.70
C GLU A 379 6.88 7.71 -23.86
N ALA A 380 6.59 6.48 -23.49
CA ALA A 380 5.22 5.95 -23.46
C ALA A 380 4.29 6.81 -22.58
N LEU A 381 4.78 7.26 -21.41
CA LEU A 381 4.02 8.14 -20.53
C LEU A 381 3.79 9.52 -21.17
N THR A 382 4.77 10.09 -21.88
CA THR A 382 4.63 11.32 -22.65
C THR A 382 3.51 11.19 -23.67
N HIS A 383 3.57 10.16 -24.52
CA HIS A 383 2.55 9.92 -25.55
C HIS A 383 1.14 9.71 -24.96
N ALA A 384 1.02 9.00 -23.84
CA ALA A 384 -0.26 8.84 -23.17
C ALA A 384 -0.83 10.17 -22.66
N MET A 385 0.01 11.04 -22.12
CA MET A 385 -0.39 12.37 -21.66
C MET A 385 -0.75 13.31 -22.83
N GLU A 386 0.02 13.31 -23.92
CA GLU A 386 -0.29 14.05 -25.14
C GLU A 386 -1.60 13.58 -25.80
N HIS A 387 -1.80 12.26 -25.86
CA HIS A 387 -3.04 11.67 -26.36
C HIS A 387 -4.25 12.15 -25.55
N PHE A 388 -4.18 12.07 -24.22
CA PHE A 388 -5.23 12.59 -23.37
C PHE A 388 -5.44 14.10 -23.57
N ALA A 389 -4.36 14.87 -23.63
CA ALA A 389 -4.45 16.32 -23.82
C ALA A 389 -5.10 16.71 -25.17
N SER A 390 -4.92 15.91 -26.21
CA SER A 390 -5.56 16.14 -27.52
C SER A 390 -7.05 15.79 -27.54
N GLN A 391 -7.48 14.82 -26.73
CA GLN A 391 -8.86 14.31 -26.65
C GLN A 391 -9.27 14.02 -25.20
N PRO A 392 -9.46 15.05 -24.37
CA PRO A 392 -9.81 14.87 -22.97
C PRO A 392 -11.15 14.14 -22.80
N LYS A 393 -11.18 13.14 -21.94
CA LYS A 393 -12.38 12.33 -21.66
C LYS A 393 -12.48 11.98 -20.18
N SER A 394 -13.68 11.63 -19.71
CA SER A 394 -13.89 11.12 -18.36
C SER A 394 -13.77 9.60 -18.34
N SER A 395 -13.39 9.04 -17.19
CA SER A 395 -13.45 7.60 -16.98
C SER A 395 -14.88 7.10 -16.88
N THR A 396 -15.15 5.93 -17.45
CA THR A 396 -16.44 5.22 -17.39
C THR A 396 -16.41 4.05 -16.43
N SER A 397 -15.38 3.93 -15.60
CA SER A 397 -15.15 2.78 -14.74
C SER A 397 -16.20 2.59 -13.66
N ASN A 398 -16.47 1.32 -13.38
CA ASN A 398 -17.34 0.86 -12.31
C ASN A 398 -16.49 0.35 -11.13
N VAL A 399 -16.02 1.26 -10.31
CA VAL A 399 -15.17 0.94 -9.15
C VAL A 399 -15.98 0.23 -8.08
N ILE A 400 -15.39 -0.79 -7.43
CA ILE A 400 -16.03 -1.48 -6.31
C ILE A 400 -16.26 -0.51 -5.16
N ASN A 401 -17.50 -0.35 -4.74
CA ASN A 401 -17.83 0.45 -3.58
C ASN A 401 -17.54 -0.31 -2.27
N ILE A 402 -17.44 0.45 -1.18
CA ILE A 402 -17.10 -0.12 0.14
C ILE A 402 -18.14 -1.13 0.62
N HIS A 403 -19.43 -0.94 0.30
CA HIS A 403 -20.49 -1.87 0.68
C HIS A 403 -20.29 -3.25 0.04
N GLN A 404 -20.07 -3.32 -1.28
CA GLN A 404 -19.80 -4.58 -1.97
C GLN A 404 -18.53 -5.25 -1.46
N HIS A 405 -17.48 -4.46 -1.20
CA HIS A 405 -16.24 -4.98 -0.62
C HIS A 405 -16.49 -5.65 0.73
N ILE A 406 -17.30 -5.05 1.59
CA ILE A 406 -17.63 -5.59 2.91
C ILE A 406 -18.47 -6.84 2.82
N GLU A 407 -19.45 -6.91 1.91
CA GLU A 407 -20.22 -8.14 1.70
C GLU A 407 -19.29 -9.29 1.30
N ASN A 408 -18.34 -9.07 0.39
CA ASN A 408 -17.35 -10.08 0.01
C ASN A 408 -16.48 -10.52 1.20
N LEU A 409 -16.09 -9.59 2.08
CA LEU A 409 -15.33 -9.93 3.31
C LEU A 409 -16.18 -10.74 4.29
N ILE A 410 -17.43 -10.37 4.50
CA ILE A 410 -18.35 -11.06 5.41
C ILE A 410 -18.60 -12.50 4.97
N ASP A 411 -18.73 -12.75 3.68
CA ASP A 411 -18.89 -14.11 3.14
C ASP A 411 -17.68 -14.98 3.43
N ILE A 412 -16.46 -14.43 3.30
CA ILE A 412 -15.23 -15.12 3.71
C ILE A 412 -15.23 -15.37 5.22
N TYR A 413 -15.60 -14.39 6.04
CA TYR A 413 -15.63 -14.56 7.49
C TYR A 413 -16.61 -15.67 7.92
N LYS A 414 -17.80 -15.70 7.33
CA LYS A 414 -18.79 -16.76 7.58
C LYS A 414 -18.26 -18.14 7.20
N THR A 415 -17.65 -18.26 6.02
CA THR A 415 -17.07 -19.52 5.55
C THR A 415 -16.00 -20.05 6.51
N ILE A 416 -15.10 -19.17 6.95
CA ILE A 416 -14.01 -19.55 7.86
C ILE A 416 -14.55 -19.95 9.24
N THR A 417 -15.48 -19.17 9.81
CA THR A 417 -16.03 -19.46 11.16
C THR A 417 -16.84 -20.74 11.19
N GLN A 418 -17.60 -21.06 10.13
CA GLN A 418 -18.33 -22.31 10.01
C GLN A 418 -17.41 -23.53 9.92
N SER A 419 -16.31 -23.42 9.16
CA SER A 419 -15.31 -24.49 9.02
C SER A 419 -14.60 -24.77 10.35
N THR A 420 -14.36 -23.75 11.18
CA THR A 420 -13.70 -23.88 12.48
C THR A 420 -14.60 -24.54 13.53
N CYS A 421 -15.94 -24.38 13.44
CA CYS A 421 -16.89 -25.03 14.34
C CYS A 421 -17.08 -26.53 14.06
N GLN A 422 -16.66 -27.03 12.88
CA GLN A 422 -16.82 -28.44 12.46
C GLN A 422 -15.54 -29.26 12.68
N ALA A 423 -14.41 -28.63 12.97
CA ALA A 423 -13.11 -29.27 13.23
C ALA A 423 -12.84 -29.36 14.75
#